data_f9aa7e8e3c167a2aee64868d9ded38de
#
_entry.id   f9aa7e8e3c167a2aee64868d9ded38de
#
_cell.length_a   1.000
_cell.length_b   1.000
_cell.length_c   1.000
_cell.angle_alpha   90.00
_cell.angle_beta   90.00
_cell.angle_gamma   90.00
#
_symmetry.space_group_name_H-M   'P 1'
#
loop_
_entity.id
_entity.type
_entity.pdbx_description
1 polymer ?
#
loop_
_entity_poly.entity_id
_entity_poly.type
_entity_poly.pdbx_seq_one_letter_code
_entity_poly.pdbx_strand_id
1 'polypeptide(L)'
;VKYIFVTGGVMSGLGKGITAASVGRILKNRGYRVTAVKIDPYLNIDAGTMNPAQHGEVFVLKDGGEVDLDLGNYERFLDIELTSSHNITTGKVYRTVIEKERRGDFLGETVQIIPHITDQIKTCIKNAAEEEFPDGTKADVCLVEVGGTVGDIESMPFLEAVRQMRGELDGRDYVLIHVTLVPEDAMGDLKTKPTQHSVKALRELGLHADIIVCRSERVVGANTKRKISAFCDLPLSAVISAATARDTYEVPMEMEKEGIADVLSAHLGLEKRETDPSWYRLVTREYTSRVTVGIVSKYGIEDVYISIKEALKHAGRALSTEVKIVWLDAERYEHGSLKDYDGILIPGGFGKRGIEGKIDAIAFARENNIPFLGLCLGFQLATIEFARHKCGIEDATSEEFGEGSHVIALLPEQEEVKNLGGTMRLGDYTSDIRDGTLAMKLYGQQQIVERHRHRYEVNPHYIEKLEKAGLVFSATNRNRMECLELPGHPYFFATQFHPEFKSRPTRPSPPYLGFVEACRANKRTK
;
A
#
# COMPACT_ATOMS: atom_id res chain seq x y z
N VAL A 1 -0.35 -16.14 20.28
CA VAL A 1 0.07 -15.70 18.95
C VAL A 1 1.50 -16.18 18.69
N LYS A 2 1.77 -16.71 17.49
CA LYS A 2 3.11 -17.10 17.06
C LYS A 2 3.73 -15.97 16.24
N TYR A 3 5.04 -15.77 16.37
CA TYR A 3 5.74 -14.64 15.75
C TYR A 3 6.70 -15.12 14.65
N ILE A 4 6.62 -14.50 13.48
CA ILE A 4 7.56 -14.69 12.38
C ILE A 4 8.24 -13.35 12.14
N PHE A 5 9.49 -13.24 12.52
CA PHE A 5 10.31 -12.06 12.26
C PHE A 5 10.96 -12.16 10.88
N VAL A 6 10.92 -11.07 10.13
CA VAL A 6 11.55 -10.96 8.82
C VAL A 6 12.59 -9.86 8.86
N THR A 7 13.86 -10.23 8.73
CA THR A 7 14.99 -9.30 8.64
C THR A 7 15.62 -9.36 7.25
N GLY A 8 16.42 -8.39 6.90
CA GLY A 8 17.15 -8.42 5.64
C GLY A 8 18.54 -7.85 5.75
N GLY A 9 19.41 -8.30 4.86
CA GLY A 9 20.78 -7.83 4.78
C GLY A 9 21.20 -7.53 3.36
N VAL A 10 22.43 -7.03 3.20
CA VAL A 10 23.07 -6.65 1.94
C VAL A 10 22.62 -5.26 1.44
N MET A 11 21.34 -5.00 1.24
CA MET A 11 20.84 -3.73 0.71
C MET A 11 19.36 -3.50 1.02
N SER A 12 18.92 -2.25 0.94
CA SER A 12 17.50 -1.87 0.96
C SER A 12 16.79 -2.33 -0.33
N GLY A 13 15.46 -2.38 -0.32
CA GLY A 13 14.68 -2.76 -1.51
C GLY A 13 14.79 -4.24 -1.89
N LEU A 14 15.34 -5.10 -1.03
CA LEU A 14 15.56 -6.53 -1.30
C LEU A 14 14.27 -7.36 -1.40
N GLY A 15 13.13 -6.78 -1.03
CA GLY A 15 11.83 -7.45 -1.08
C GLY A 15 11.43 -8.13 0.24
N LYS A 16 11.87 -7.59 1.39
CA LYS A 16 11.41 -8.05 2.72
C LYS A 16 9.89 -7.98 2.84
N GLY A 17 9.28 -6.84 2.47
CA GLY A 17 7.83 -6.63 2.53
C GLY A 17 7.05 -7.66 1.72
N ILE A 18 7.47 -7.91 0.49
CA ILE A 18 6.84 -8.95 -0.37
C ILE A 18 7.07 -10.35 0.20
N THR A 19 8.25 -10.61 0.78
CA THR A 19 8.52 -11.90 1.44
C THR A 19 7.61 -12.09 2.65
N ALA A 20 7.49 -11.10 3.53
CA ALA A 20 6.59 -11.13 4.69
C ALA A 20 5.13 -11.32 4.25
N ALA A 21 4.65 -10.50 3.31
CA ALA A 21 3.31 -10.58 2.75
C ALA A 21 3.03 -11.97 2.13
N SER A 22 4.02 -12.54 1.41
CA SER A 22 3.91 -13.87 0.79
C SER A 22 3.82 -14.99 1.81
N VAL A 23 4.67 -14.95 2.85
CA VAL A 23 4.60 -15.90 3.98
C VAL A 23 3.23 -15.85 4.64
N GLY A 24 2.74 -14.64 4.90
CA GLY A 24 1.40 -14.46 5.47
C GLY A 24 0.30 -14.99 4.57
N ARG A 25 0.39 -14.77 3.26
CA ARG A 25 -0.59 -15.30 2.30
C ARG A 25 -0.58 -16.83 2.26
N ILE A 26 0.58 -17.47 2.29
CA ILE A 26 0.73 -18.92 2.35
C ILE A 26 0.03 -19.49 3.59
N LEU A 27 0.28 -18.89 4.76
CA LEU A 27 -0.37 -19.31 6.01
C LEU A 27 -1.88 -19.08 5.97
N LYS A 28 -2.33 -17.95 5.41
CA LYS A 28 -3.75 -17.67 5.23
C LYS A 28 -4.42 -18.65 4.29
N ASN A 29 -3.76 -19.06 3.20
CA ASN A 29 -4.28 -20.11 2.31
C ASN A 29 -4.44 -21.46 3.02
N ARG A 30 -3.71 -21.68 4.11
CA ARG A 30 -3.83 -22.85 5.00
C ARG A 30 -4.82 -22.62 6.14
N GLY A 31 -5.60 -21.54 6.11
CA GLY A 31 -6.67 -21.25 7.07
C GLY A 31 -6.19 -20.71 8.43
N TYR A 32 -4.95 -20.17 8.52
CA TYR A 32 -4.50 -19.44 9.69
C TYR A 32 -4.90 -17.97 9.62
N ARG A 33 -5.25 -17.37 10.75
CA ARG A 33 -5.46 -15.93 10.89
C ARG A 33 -4.12 -15.25 11.08
N VAL A 34 -3.80 -14.34 10.16
CA VAL A 34 -2.49 -13.70 10.11
C VAL A 34 -2.64 -12.19 10.17
N THR A 35 -1.86 -11.56 11.05
CA THR A 35 -1.65 -10.10 11.06
C THR A 35 -0.19 -9.78 10.75
N ALA A 36 0.11 -8.50 10.49
CA ALA A 36 1.47 -8.08 10.15
C ALA A 36 1.81 -6.74 10.81
N VAL A 37 3.05 -6.61 11.25
CA VAL A 37 3.64 -5.40 11.84
C VAL A 37 4.84 -4.99 11.01
N LYS A 38 4.92 -3.71 10.68
CA LYS A 38 6.08 -3.08 10.04
C LYS A 38 6.85 -2.25 11.07
N ILE A 39 8.13 -2.50 11.18
CA ILE A 39 9.07 -1.67 11.91
C ILE A 39 9.85 -0.82 10.94
N ASP A 40 9.75 0.50 11.07
CA ASP A 40 10.49 1.47 10.27
C ASP A 40 11.47 2.24 11.15
N PRO A 41 12.79 2.06 10.96
CA PRO A 41 13.81 2.62 11.87
C PRO A 41 14.08 4.11 11.68
N TYR A 42 13.28 4.84 10.91
CA TYR A 42 13.42 6.28 10.76
C TYR A 42 12.82 7.06 11.96
N LEU A 43 13.32 8.30 12.17
CA LEU A 43 12.90 9.19 13.27
C LEU A 43 11.53 9.85 13.06
N ASN A 44 10.98 9.81 11.86
CA ASN A 44 9.65 10.35 11.61
C ASN A 44 8.61 9.61 12.46
N ILE A 45 7.61 10.34 12.94
CA ILE A 45 6.47 9.75 13.66
C ILE A 45 5.64 8.87 12.72
N ASP A 46 5.41 9.37 11.51
CA ASP A 46 4.68 8.71 10.43
C ASP A 46 5.23 9.13 9.06
N ALA A 47 4.65 8.62 7.98
CA ALA A 47 5.05 8.94 6.62
C ALA A 47 4.40 10.21 6.04
N GLY A 48 3.47 10.84 6.75
CA GLY A 48 2.63 11.93 6.22
C GLY A 48 3.37 13.17 5.74
N THR A 49 4.54 13.46 6.31
CA THR A 49 5.40 14.61 5.93
C THR A 49 6.54 14.22 5.00
N MET A 50 6.69 12.94 4.64
CA MET A 50 7.75 12.47 3.77
C MET A 50 7.50 12.87 2.31
N ASN A 51 8.60 13.06 1.56
CA ASN A 51 8.51 13.30 0.13
C ASN A 51 8.24 11.97 -0.62
N PRO A 52 7.08 11.81 -1.30
CA PRO A 52 6.75 10.57 -2.00
C PRO A 52 7.76 10.20 -3.10
N ALA A 53 8.44 11.16 -3.70
CA ALA A 53 9.47 10.89 -4.71
C ALA A 53 10.74 10.22 -4.12
N GLN A 54 10.95 10.32 -2.81
CA GLN A 54 12.09 9.69 -2.12
C GLN A 54 11.72 8.39 -1.40
N HIS A 55 10.50 8.32 -0.86
CA HIS A 55 10.06 7.21 0.01
C HIS A 55 8.96 6.34 -0.59
N GLY A 56 8.44 6.72 -1.77
CA GLY A 56 7.31 6.04 -2.39
C GLY A 56 5.96 6.55 -1.86
N GLU A 57 4.91 5.78 -2.12
CA GLU A 57 3.55 6.13 -1.74
C GLU A 57 3.37 6.21 -0.22
N VAL A 58 2.65 7.23 0.23
CA VAL A 58 2.09 7.28 1.59
C VAL A 58 0.76 6.54 1.59
N PHE A 59 0.74 5.37 2.21
CA PHE A 59 -0.47 4.56 2.36
C PHE A 59 -1.27 5.03 3.59
N VAL A 60 -2.60 5.07 3.48
CA VAL A 60 -3.47 5.49 4.59
C VAL A 60 -4.25 4.29 5.11
N LEU A 61 -4.16 4.07 6.42
CA LEU A 61 -4.88 3.01 7.14
C LEU A 61 -6.30 3.45 7.51
N LYS A 62 -7.13 2.49 7.95
CA LYS A 62 -8.54 2.75 8.32
C LYS A 62 -8.70 3.80 9.42
N ASP A 63 -7.77 3.85 10.38
CA ASP A 63 -7.76 4.80 11.50
C ASP A 63 -7.07 6.14 11.18
N GLY A 64 -6.68 6.36 9.92
CA GLY A 64 -6.01 7.58 9.46
C GLY A 64 -4.49 7.57 9.60
N GLY A 65 -3.89 6.47 10.01
CA GLY A 65 -2.43 6.32 10.03
C GLY A 65 -1.83 6.49 8.64
N GLU A 66 -0.89 7.43 8.49
CA GLU A 66 -0.10 7.65 7.27
C GLU A 66 1.18 6.83 7.37
N VAL A 67 1.32 5.80 6.54
CA VAL A 67 2.35 4.76 6.71
C VAL A 67 3.09 4.45 5.42
N ASP A 68 4.15 3.66 5.54
CA ASP A 68 4.91 3.12 4.42
C ASP A 68 4.05 2.19 3.54
N LEU A 69 4.37 2.13 2.25
CA LEU A 69 3.69 1.32 1.24
C LEU A 69 3.64 -0.19 1.55
N ASP A 70 4.55 -0.69 2.38
CA ASP A 70 4.60 -2.11 2.77
C ASP A 70 3.33 -2.55 3.53
N LEU A 71 2.73 -1.65 4.33
CA LEU A 71 1.45 -1.97 4.98
C LEU A 71 0.33 -2.16 3.96
N GLY A 72 0.37 -1.41 2.85
CA GLY A 72 -0.52 -1.64 1.71
C GLY A 72 -0.33 -3.03 1.10
N ASN A 73 0.92 -3.50 1.00
CA ASN A 73 1.20 -4.86 0.54
C ASN A 73 0.61 -5.90 1.51
N TYR A 74 0.76 -5.71 2.83
CA TYR A 74 0.17 -6.64 3.79
C TYR A 74 -1.35 -6.69 3.68
N GLU A 75 -2.02 -5.53 3.61
CA GLU A 75 -3.46 -5.48 3.44
C GLU A 75 -3.91 -6.18 2.14
N ARG A 76 -3.20 -5.98 1.02
CA ARG A 76 -3.52 -6.60 -0.27
C ARG A 76 -3.34 -8.12 -0.26
N PHE A 77 -2.22 -8.62 0.31
CA PHE A 77 -1.93 -10.05 0.35
C PHE A 77 -2.77 -10.78 1.39
N LEU A 78 -2.95 -10.19 2.56
CA LEU A 78 -3.66 -10.81 3.67
C LEU A 78 -5.17 -10.59 3.63
N ASP A 79 -5.66 -9.66 2.77
CA ASP A 79 -7.06 -9.25 2.74
C ASP A 79 -7.59 -8.92 4.16
N ILE A 80 -6.92 -8.00 4.81
CA ILE A 80 -7.22 -7.47 6.14
C ILE A 80 -7.16 -5.94 6.10
N GLU A 81 -7.61 -5.31 7.17
CA GLU A 81 -7.43 -3.88 7.42
C GLU A 81 -6.57 -3.69 8.67
N LEU A 82 -5.50 -2.91 8.53
CA LEU A 82 -4.55 -2.62 9.59
C LEU A 82 -4.85 -1.24 10.21
N THR A 83 -4.25 -1.01 11.38
CA THR A 83 -4.30 0.27 12.13
C THR A 83 -2.90 0.82 12.30
N SER A 84 -2.79 2.06 12.77
CA SER A 84 -1.51 2.73 13.05
C SER A 84 -0.65 2.02 14.10
N SER A 85 -1.25 1.11 14.91
CA SER A 85 -0.52 0.25 15.85
C SER A 85 0.39 -0.77 15.15
N HIS A 86 0.06 -1.14 13.90
CA HIS A 86 0.84 -2.08 13.08
C HIS A 86 2.04 -1.45 12.39
N ASN A 87 2.24 -0.13 12.54
CA ASN A 87 3.43 0.58 12.07
C ASN A 87 4.21 1.15 13.26
N ILE A 88 5.38 0.58 13.54
CA ILE A 88 6.27 0.96 14.65
C ILE A 88 7.44 1.75 14.07
N THR A 89 7.56 3.05 14.39
CA THR A 89 8.69 3.89 13.99
C THR A 89 9.58 4.23 15.17
N THR A 90 10.84 4.55 14.93
CA THR A 90 11.74 5.05 15.97
C THR A 90 11.13 6.28 16.66
N GLY A 91 10.55 7.20 15.87
CA GLY A 91 9.93 8.41 16.42
C GLY A 91 8.79 8.11 17.38
N LYS A 92 7.87 7.18 17.05
CA LYS A 92 6.77 6.78 17.94
C LYS A 92 7.29 6.17 19.24
N VAL A 93 8.25 5.24 19.15
CA VAL A 93 8.83 4.55 20.32
C VAL A 93 9.52 5.53 21.26
N TYR A 94 10.43 6.33 20.73
CA TYR A 94 11.20 7.28 21.52
C TYR A 94 10.31 8.37 22.14
N ARG A 95 9.36 8.92 21.39
CA ARG A 95 8.38 9.88 21.92
C ARG A 95 7.62 9.28 23.10
N THR A 96 7.12 8.05 22.97
CA THR A 96 6.38 7.39 24.05
C THR A 96 7.23 7.21 25.31
N VAL A 97 8.49 6.79 25.17
CA VAL A 97 9.39 6.60 26.32
C VAL A 97 9.77 7.93 26.96
N ILE A 98 10.05 8.97 26.15
CA ILE A 98 10.36 10.31 26.66
C ILE A 98 9.14 10.91 27.39
N GLU A 99 7.94 10.76 26.87
CA GLU A 99 6.70 11.20 27.51
C GLU A 99 6.46 10.47 28.85
N LYS A 100 6.73 9.17 28.93
CA LYS A 100 6.69 8.40 30.18
C LYS A 100 7.72 8.93 31.19
N GLU A 101 8.95 9.17 30.75
CA GLU A 101 9.99 9.75 31.60
C GLU A 101 9.57 11.12 32.15
N ARG A 102 9.04 12.01 31.32
CA ARG A 102 8.55 13.33 31.76
C ARG A 102 7.39 13.27 32.76
N ARG A 103 6.55 12.23 32.70
CA ARG A 103 5.48 12.00 33.69
C ARG A 103 5.98 11.37 34.99
N GLY A 104 7.22 10.89 35.03
CA GLY A 104 7.78 10.19 36.20
C GLY A 104 7.44 8.71 36.30
N ASP A 105 6.98 8.08 35.21
CA ASP A 105 6.55 6.69 35.20
C ASP A 105 7.69 5.71 35.57
N PHE A 106 8.95 6.11 35.42
CA PHE A 106 10.13 5.30 35.75
C PHE A 106 10.68 5.53 37.17
N LEU A 107 9.95 6.26 38.03
CA LEU A 107 10.23 6.42 39.45
C LEU A 107 11.67 6.86 39.79
N GLY A 108 12.32 7.63 38.94
CA GLY A 108 13.68 8.14 39.12
C GLY A 108 14.79 7.24 38.57
N GLU A 109 14.46 6.15 37.90
CA GLU A 109 15.45 5.33 37.20
C GLU A 109 16.11 6.08 36.03
N THR A 110 17.34 5.74 35.73
CA THR A 110 18.01 6.23 34.50
C THR A 110 17.44 5.51 33.28
N VAL A 111 16.74 6.25 32.43
CA VAL A 111 16.10 5.68 31.23
C VAL A 111 17.16 5.46 30.13
N GLN A 112 17.24 4.22 29.62
CA GLN A 112 18.26 3.78 28.67
C GLN A 112 17.62 3.05 27.47
N ILE A 113 18.40 2.80 26.43
CA ILE A 113 17.95 2.02 25.25
C ILE A 113 17.53 0.60 25.72
N ILE A 114 18.36 -0.04 26.53
CA ILE A 114 18.05 -1.31 27.21
C ILE A 114 17.91 -1.01 28.71
N PRO A 115 16.77 -1.33 29.35
CA PRO A 115 15.62 -2.07 28.79
C PRO A 115 14.50 -1.19 28.19
N HIS A 116 14.46 0.13 28.45
CA HIS A 116 13.24 0.96 28.32
C HIS A 116 12.76 1.09 26.88
N ILE A 117 13.66 1.35 25.90
CA ILE A 117 13.30 1.41 24.48
C ILE A 117 12.96 0.00 23.96
N THR A 118 13.78 -1.02 24.30
CA THR A 118 13.52 -2.39 23.84
C THR A 118 12.22 -2.94 24.41
N ASP A 119 11.88 -2.67 25.67
CA ASP A 119 10.61 -3.07 26.27
C ASP A 119 9.41 -2.37 25.61
N GLN A 120 9.56 -1.08 25.28
CA GLN A 120 8.52 -0.36 24.54
C GLN A 120 8.31 -0.96 23.14
N ILE A 121 9.38 -1.32 22.43
CA ILE A 121 9.29 -2.00 21.11
C ILE A 121 8.55 -3.33 21.25
N LYS A 122 8.96 -4.18 22.22
CA LYS A 122 8.30 -5.47 22.48
C LYS A 122 6.83 -5.30 22.82
N THR A 123 6.50 -4.29 23.62
CA THR A 123 5.12 -3.96 23.98
C THR A 123 4.30 -3.57 22.75
N CYS A 124 4.84 -2.72 21.86
CA CYS A 124 4.17 -2.34 20.62
C CYS A 124 3.89 -3.56 19.72
N ILE A 125 4.89 -4.45 19.56
CA ILE A 125 4.73 -5.68 18.77
C ILE A 125 3.63 -6.59 19.35
N LYS A 126 3.66 -6.83 20.66
CA LYS A 126 2.68 -7.69 21.35
C LYS A 126 1.27 -7.10 21.25
N ASN A 127 1.10 -5.80 21.48
CA ASN A 127 -0.19 -5.13 21.39
C ASN A 127 -0.79 -5.21 19.99
N ALA A 128 0.00 -4.93 18.94
CA ALA A 128 -0.47 -5.05 17.56
C ALA A 128 -0.83 -6.50 17.19
N ALA A 129 -0.07 -7.48 17.67
CA ALA A 129 -0.34 -8.90 17.44
C ALA A 129 -1.62 -9.39 18.11
N GLU A 130 -2.05 -8.74 19.19
CA GLU A 130 -3.24 -9.08 19.98
C GLU A 130 -4.49 -8.28 19.59
N GLU A 131 -4.37 -7.35 18.65
CA GLU A 131 -5.51 -6.58 18.15
C GLU A 131 -6.53 -7.52 17.50
N GLU A 132 -7.80 -7.32 17.84
CA GLU A 132 -8.88 -8.15 17.34
C GLU A 132 -9.30 -7.77 15.92
N PHE A 133 -9.59 -8.79 15.11
CA PHE A 133 -10.24 -8.60 13.82
C PHE A 133 -11.70 -8.14 14.02
N PRO A 134 -12.36 -7.60 12.97
CA PRO A 134 -13.75 -7.14 13.06
C PRO A 134 -14.75 -8.19 13.56
N ASP A 135 -14.43 -9.47 13.42
CA ASP A 135 -15.24 -10.59 13.91
C ASP A 135 -14.97 -10.96 15.39
N GLY A 136 -14.12 -10.18 16.09
CA GLY A 136 -13.73 -10.42 17.48
C GLY A 136 -12.71 -11.54 17.67
N THR A 137 -12.15 -12.08 16.59
CA THR A 137 -11.10 -13.11 16.67
C THR A 137 -9.71 -12.49 16.71
N LYS A 138 -8.72 -13.21 17.22
CA LYS A 138 -7.32 -12.80 17.24
C LYS A 138 -6.48 -13.55 16.21
N ALA A 139 -5.32 -13.01 15.87
CA ALA A 139 -4.37 -13.65 14.98
C ALA A 139 -3.77 -14.92 15.60
N ASP A 140 -3.61 -15.97 14.80
CA ASP A 140 -2.83 -17.16 15.15
C ASP A 140 -1.33 -16.88 14.99
N VAL A 141 -0.98 -16.06 13.96
CA VAL A 141 0.40 -15.71 13.60
C VAL A 141 0.51 -14.20 13.34
N CYS A 142 1.55 -13.58 13.89
CA CYS A 142 1.96 -12.22 13.63
C CYS A 142 3.28 -12.20 12.84
N LEU A 143 3.26 -11.59 11.67
CA LEU A 143 4.46 -11.29 10.90
C LEU A 143 5.05 -9.97 11.40
N VAL A 144 6.34 -9.91 11.67
CA VAL A 144 7.03 -8.68 12.09
C VAL A 144 8.19 -8.42 11.15
N GLU A 145 8.00 -7.48 10.23
CA GLU A 145 9.09 -7.07 9.34
C GLU A 145 9.94 -5.98 9.99
N VAL A 146 11.23 -6.25 10.13
CA VAL A 146 12.20 -5.26 10.61
C VAL A 146 12.78 -4.50 9.41
N GLY A 147 12.46 -3.23 9.31
CA GLY A 147 12.99 -2.31 8.31
C GLY A 147 14.48 -2.06 8.47
N GLY A 148 15.10 -1.47 7.44
CA GLY A 148 16.55 -1.28 7.37
C GLY A 148 17.31 -2.55 7.01
N THR A 149 18.63 -2.47 7.09
CA THR A 149 19.56 -3.55 6.80
C THR A 149 20.23 -4.02 8.10
N VAL A 150 20.41 -5.31 8.28
CA VAL A 150 21.15 -5.84 9.43
C VAL A 150 22.57 -5.28 9.45
N GLY A 151 22.94 -4.59 10.53
CA GLY A 151 24.20 -3.85 10.68
C GLY A 151 24.04 -2.33 10.63
N ASP A 152 22.90 -1.81 10.18
CA ASP A 152 22.61 -0.38 10.20
C ASP A 152 22.32 0.08 11.64
N ILE A 153 22.87 1.26 12.00
CA ILE A 153 22.78 1.81 13.37
C ILE A 153 21.33 2.01 13.81
N GLU A 154 20.50 2.53 12.92
CA GLU A 154 19.08 2.81 13.18
C GLU A 154 18.25 1.58 13.50
N SER A 155 18.64 0.41 12.99
CA SER A 155 17.93 -0.85 13.22
C SER A 155 18.31 -1.57 14.52
N MET A 156 19.41 -1.16 15.17
CA MET A 156 19.99 -1.87 16.32
C MET A 156 19.02 -2.05 17.50
N PRO A 157 18.26 -1.05 17.97
CA PRO A 157 17.33 -1.24 19.10
C PRO A 157 16.22 -2.24 18.77
N PHE A 158 15.78 -2.29 17.51
CA PHE A 158 14.75 -3.22 17.07
C PHE A 158 15.27 -4.65 16.98
N LEU A 159 16.47 -4.85 16.43
CA LEU A 159 17.12 -6.17 16.37
C LEU A 159 17.42 -6.70 17.78
N GLU A 160 17.82 -5.82 18.71
CA GLU A 160 17.98 -6.19 20.11
C GLU A 160 16.66 -6.61 20.76
N ALA A 161 15.57 -5.88 20.51
CA ALA A 161 14.24 -6.27 20.99
C ALA A 161 13.81 -7.64 20.42
N VAL A 162 14.06 -7.92 19.14
CA VAL A 162 13.81 -9.22 18.50
C VAL A 162 14.64 -10.33 19.15
N ARG A 163 15.92 -10.05 19.48
CA ARG A 163 16.79 -10.99 20.21
C ARG A 163 16.25 -11.31 21.60
N GLN A 164 15.78 -10.30 22.32
CA GLN A 164 15.17 -10.48 23.64
C GLN A 164 13.88 -11.30 23.54
N MET A 165 13.00 -11.01 22.56
CA MET A 165 11.78 -11.79 22.33
C MET A 165 12.07 -13.26 22.06
N ARG A 166 13.16 -13.58 21.35
CA ARG A 166 13.58 -14.99 21.16
C ARG A 166 13.84 -15.71 22.49
N GLY A 167 14.38 -15.01 23.48
CA GLY A 167 14.63 -15.57 24.81
C GLY A 167 13.40 -15.62 25.72
N GLU A 168 12.40 -14.77 25.46
CA GLU A 168 11.17 -14.67 26.25
C GLU A 168 10.06 -15.61 25.77
N LEU A 169 10.01 -15.88 24.46
CA LEU A 169 8.98 -16.70 23.82
C LEU A 169 9.33 -18.18 23.91
N ASP A 170 8.30 -19.05 23.91
CA ASP A 170 8.53 -20.48 23.71
C ASP A 170 9.19 -20.72 22.34
N GLY A 171 10.09 -21.68 22.26
CA GLY A 171 10.81 -21.99 21.01
C GLY A 171 9.91 -22.36 19.83
N ARG A 172 8.64 -22.70 20.08
CA ARG A 172 7.61 -22.93 19.05
C ARG A 172 6.76 -21.71 18.72
N ASP A 173 7.04 -20.56 19.34
CA ASP A 173 6.30 -19.32 19.11
C ASP A 173 7.14 -18.25 18.40
N TYR A 174 8.35 -18.62 17.96
CA TYR A 174 9.30 -17.73 17.30
C TYR A 174 9.96 -18.39 16.09
N VAL A 175 10.02 -17.66 14.97
CA VAL A 175 10.83 -17.99 13.77
C VAL A 175 11.45 -16.71 13.24
N LEU A 176 12.73 -16.77 12.85
CA LEU A 176 13.44 -15.70 12.18
C LEU A 176 13.73 -16.06 10.72
N ILE A 177 13.11 -15.36 9.80
CA ILE A 177 13.40 -15.40 8.37
C ILE A 177 14.40 -14.29 8.05
N HIS A 178 15.50 -14.64 7.40
CA HIS A 178 16.49 -13.66 6.91
C HIS A 178 16.52 -13.63 5.40
N VAL A 179 16.18 -12.47 4.83
CA VAL A 179 16.17 -12.25 3.38
C VAL A 179 17.53 -11.74 2.93
N THR A 180 18.13 -12.41 1.95
CA THR A 180 19.47 -12.08 1.45
C THR A 180 19.50 -12.02 -0.07
N LEU A 181 20.54 -11.41 -0.61
CA LEU A 181 20.78 -11.34 -2.06
C LEU A 181 21.76 -12.43 -2.51
N VAL A 182 21.41 -13.13 -3.57
CA VAL A 182 22.28 -14.06 -4.30
C VAL A 182 22.43 -13.52 -5.72
N PRO A 183 23.34 -12.57 -5.95
CA PRO A 183 23.50 -11.93 -7.25
C PRO A 183 24.19 -12.86 -8.26
N GLU A 184 24.01 -12.55 -9.53
CA GLU A 184 24.79 -13.13 -10.62
C GLU A 184 26.03 -12.27 -10.89
N ASP A 185 27.14 -12.94 -11.23
CA ASP A 185 28.30 -12.25 -11.77
C ASP A 185 28.20 -12.08 -13.30
N ALA A 186 29.21 -11.46 -13.89
CA ALA A 186 29.26 -11.21 -15.32
C ALA A 186 29.26 -12.51 -16.19
N MET A 187 29.53 -13.67 -15.59
CA MET A 187 29.50 -14.98 -16.24
C MET A 187 28.18 -15.74 -16.02
N GLY A 188 27.23 -15.13 -15.28
CA GLY A 188 25.95 -15.75 -14.96
C GLY A 188 25.99 -16.70 -13.76
N ASP A 189 27.09 -16.73 -12.99
CA ASP A 189 27.19 -17.56 -11.79
C ASP A 189 26.58 -16.91 -10.57
N LEU A 190 25.73 -17.64 -9.83
CA LEU A 190 25.17 -17.19 -8.56
C LEU A 190 26.24 -17.14 -7.45
N LYS A 191 26.39 -15.98 -6.82
CA LYS A 191 27.40 -15.72 -5.78
C LYS A 191 26.79 -15.71 -4.38
N THR A 192 27.29 -16.57 -3.50
CA THR A 192 26.78 -16.74 -2.12
C THR A 192 27.49 -15.86 -1.08
N LYS A 193 28.55 -15.15 -1.45
CA LYS A 193 29.30 -14.30 -0.52
C LYS A 193 28.46 -13.22 0.15
N PRO A 194 27.60 -12.47 -0.56
CA PRO A 194 26.74 -11.47 0.11
C PRO A 194 25.83 -12.09 1.18
N THR A 195 25.23 -13.26 0.90
CA THR A 195 24.45 -14.02 1.87
C THR A 195 25.27 -14.41 3.10
N GLN A 196 26.48 -14.95 2.91
CA GLN A 196 27.38 -15.35 4.01
C GLN A 196 27.74 -14.17 4.91
N HIS A 197 28.06 -13.00 4.32
CA HIS A 197 28.39 -11.78 5.07
C HIS A 197 27.17 -11.27 5.85
N SER A 198 26.00 -11.27 5.24
CA SER A 198 24.75 -10.83 5.88
C SER A 198 24.39 -11.71 7.07
N VAL A 199 24.49 -13.04 6.92
CA VAL A 199 24.24 -13.97 8.03
C VAL A 199 25.29 -13.84 9.13
N LYS A 200 26.55 -13.57 8.78
CA LYS A 200 27.59 -13.28 9.78
C LYS A 200 27.24 -12.04 10.60
N ALA A 201 26.86 -10.94 9.97
CA ALA A 201 26.44 -9.71 10.64
C ALA A 201 25.22 -9.96 11.57
N LEU A 202 24.24 -10.75 11.13
CA LEU A 202 23.10 -11.14 11.96
C LEU A 202 23.54 -11.91 13.21
N ARG A 203 24.48 -12.84 13.07
CA ARG A 203 25.02 -13.64 14.20
C ARG A 203 25.83 -12.80 15.17
N GLU A 204 26.53 -11.78 14.71
CA GLU A 204 27.26 -10.84 15.58
C GLU A 204 26.32 -10.08 16.53
N LEU A 205 25.04 -9.96 16.17
CA LEU A 205 23.97 -9.41 17.04
C LEU A 205 23.31 -10.47 17.94
N GLY A 206 23.81 -11.71 17.96
CA GLY A 206 23.22 -12.81 18.73
C GLY A 206 21.92 -13.37 18.15
N LEU A 207 21.63 -13.07 16.88
CA LEU A 207 20.47 -13.59 16.15
C LEU A 207 20.88 -14.71 15.20
N HIS A 208 20.08 -15.78 15.14
CA HIS A 208 20.25 -16.89 14.21
C HIS A 208 19.01 -17.03 13.34
N ALA A 209 19.19 -17.00 12.02
CA ALA A 209 18.10 -17.26 11.11
C ALA A 209 17.66 -18.73 11.21
N ASP A 210 16.35 -18.95 11.20
CA ASP A 210 15.76 -20.30 11.11
C ASP A 210 15.46 -20.65 9.65
N ILE A 211 15.26 -19.62 8.81
CA ILE A 211 15.02 -19.74 7.37
C ILE A 211 15.80 -18.62 6.65
N ILE A 212 16.45 -18.97 5.52
CA ILE A 212 17.03 -17.98 4.61
C ILE A 212 16.23 -17.95 3.32
N VAL A 213 15.77 -16.74 2.95
CA VAL A 213 15.14 -16.46 1.65
C VAL A 213 16.16 -15.79 0.75
N CYS A 214 16.52 -16.48 -0.32
CA CYS A 214 17.53 -16.08 -1.30
C CYS A 214 16.87 -15.35 -2.46
N ARG A 215 16.97 -14.01 -2.47
CA ARG A 215 16.57 -13.19 -3.62
C ARG A 215 17.60 -13.27 -4.73
N SER A 216 17.14 -13.54 -5.94
CA SER A 216 17.97 -13.71 -7.14
C SER A 216 17.16 -13.45 -8.40
N GLU A 217 17.82 -13.19 -9.52
CA GLU A 217 17.14 -13.03 -10.82
C GLU A 217 16.50 -14.34 -11.28
N ARG A 218 17.11 -15.48 -10.99
CA ARG A 218 16.63 -16.82 -11.35
C ARG A 218 16.61 -17.76 -10.14
N VAL A 219 15.99 -18.91 -10.30
CA VAL A 219 15.90 -19.93 -9.24
C VAL A 219 17.29 -20.37 -8.79
N VAL A 220 17.49 -20.40 -7.47
CA VAL A 220 18.74 -20.84 -6.83
C VAL A 220 18.83 -22.37 -6.88
N GLY A 221 19.78 -22.87 -7.65
CA GLY A 221 19.99 -24.32 -7.85
C GLY A 221 20.53 -25.04 -6.60
N ALA A 222 20.38 -26.36 -6.57
CA ALA A 222 20.72 -27.23 -5.44
C ALA A 222 22.17 -27.08 -4.95
N ASN A 223 23.14 -26.88 -5.84
CA ASN A 223 24.55 -26.69 -5.46
C ASN A 223 24.78 -25.40 -4.68
N THR A 224 24.15 -24.30 -5.11
CA THR A 224 24.20 -23.01 -4.43
C THR A 224 23.48 -23.08 -3.09
N LYS A 225 22.31 -23.71 -3.01
CA LYS A 225 21.59 -23.96 -1.76
C LYS A 225 22.43 -24.76 -0.75
N ARG A 226 23.12 -25.83 -1.20
CA ARG A 226 24.03 -26.60 -0.32
C ARG A 226 25.16 -25.75 0.25
N LYS A 227 25.75 -24.85 -0.55
CA LYS A 227 26.78 -23.93 -0.05
C LYS A 227 26.23 -22.98 1.00
N ILE A 228 25.04 -22.39 0.76
CA ILE A 228 24.37 -21.49 1.72
C ILE A 228 24.02 -22.26 3.00
N SER A 229 23.42 -23.45 2.90
CA SER A 229 23.09 -24.33 4.01
C SER A 229 24.30 -24.61 4.90
N ALA A 230 25.43 -25.01 4.31
CA ALA A 230 26.66 -25.31 5.04
C ALA A 230 27.28 -24.07 5.73
N PHE A 231 27.32 -22.90 5.07
CA PHE A 231 27.86 -21.68 5.67
C PHE A 231 26.97 -21.05 6.70
N CYS A 232 25.65 -21.20 6.53
CA CYS A 232 24.66 -20.57 7.39
C CYS A 232 24.15 -21.51 8.50
N ASP A 233 24.70 -22.73 8.56
CA ASP A 233 24.35 -23.72 9.58
C ASP A 233 22.84 -23.97 9.66
N LEU A 234 22.24 -24.24 8.49
CA LEU A 234 20.81 -24.49 8.32
C LEU A 234 20.57 -25.77 7.53
N PRO A 235 19.46 -26.49 7.79
CA PRO A 235 19.07 -27.58 6.90
C PRO A 235 18.78 -27.06 5.49
N LEU A 236 19.05 -27.90 4.50
CA LEU A 236 18.86 -27.54 3.09
C LEU A 236 17.42 -27.08 2.77
N SER A 237 16.43 -27.68 3.45
CA SER A 237 15.01 -27.32 3.34
C SER A 237 14.68 -25.91 3.82
N ALA A 238 15.51 -25.31 4.69
CA ALA A 238 15.34 -23.95 5.19
C ALA A 238 16.00 -22.88 4.28
N VAL A 239 16.60 -23.28 3.16
CA VAL A 239 17.16 -22.36 2.15
C VAL A 239 16.17 -22.23 1.00
N ILE A 240 15.39 -21.18 1.01
CA ILE A 240 14.29 -20.93 0.09
C ILE A 240 14.75 -20.02 -1.05
N SER A 241 14.50 -20.43 -2.29
CA SER A 241 14.72 -19.58 -3.46
C SER A 241 13.54 -18.64 -3.65
N ALA A 242 13.82 -17.35 -3.86
CA ALA A 242 12.83 -16.32 -4.19
C ALA A 242 13.31 -15.57 -5.44
N ALA A 243 13.18 -16.21 -6.60
CA ALA A 243 13.51 -15.62 -7.89
C ALA A 243 12.60 -14.43 -8.22
N THR A 244 13.08 -13.55 -9.10
CA THR A 244 12.27 -12.44 -9.61
C THR A 244 11.04 -12.99 -10.34
N ALA A 245 9.86 -12.70 -9.82
CA ALA A 245 8.59 -13.11 -10.40
C ALA A 245 8.08 -12.07 -11.40
N ARG A 246 7.29 -12.51 -12.37
CA ARG A 246 6.59 -11.61 -13.30
C ARG A 246 5.58 -10.71 -12.59
N ASP A 247 4.95 -11.25 -11.56
CA ASP A 247 4.00 -10.55 -10.73
C ASP A 247 4.23 -10.88 -9.25
N THR A 248 4.23 -9.86 -8.39
CA THR A 248 4.44 -10.02 -6.94
C THR A 248 3.43 -10.96 -6.29
N TYR A 249 2.20 -11.03 -6.81
CA TYR A 249 1.17 -11.93 -6.30
C TYR A 249 1.40 -13.41 -6.64
N GLU A 250 2.34 -13.73 -7.53
CA GLU A 250 2.77 -15.10 -7.82
C GLU A 250 3.83 -15.61 -6.81
N VAL A 251 4.52 -14.69 -6.12
CA VAL A 251 5.61 -15.03 -5.16
C VAL A 251 5.18 -16.04 -4.09
N PRO A 252 3.98 -15.94 -3.46
CA PRO A 252 3.53 -16.94 -2.49
C PRO A 252 3.52 -18.37 -3.05
N MET A 253 3.07 -18.52 -4.29
CA MET A 253 3.02 -19.83 -4.96
C MET A 253 4.42 -20.40 -5.18
N GLU A 254 5.36 -19.57 -5.63
CA GLU A 254 6.75 -20.00 -5.85
C GLU A 254 7.44 -20.37 -4.54
N MET A 255 7.25 -19.59 -3.48
CA MET A 255 7.81 -19.89 -2.16
C MET A 255 7.18 -21.15 -1.53
N GLU A 256 5.91 -21.43 -1.78
CA GLU A 256 5.27 -22.65 -1.31
C GLU A 256 5.79 -23.90 -2.04
N LYS A 257 6.06 -23.81 -3.36
CA LYS A 257 6.72 -24.88 -4.12
C LYS A 257 8.14 -25.20 -3.58
N GLU A 258 8.81 -24.20 -3.02
CA GLU A 258 10.12 -24.34 -2.36
C GLU A 258 10.03 -25.00 -0.97
N GLY A 259 8.83 -25.21 -0.43
CA GLY A 259 8.57 -25.92 0.83
C GLY A 259 8.58 -25.05 2.07
N ILE A 260 8.55 -23.71 1.96
CA ILE A 260 8.61 -22.80 3.12
C ILE A 260 7.52 -23.08 4.16
N ALA A 261 6.31 -23.44 3.71
CA ALA A 261 5.19 -23.70 4.57
C ALA A 261 5.41 -24.91 5.48
N ASP A 262 6.05 -25.96 5.01
CA ASP A 262 6.36 -27.15 5.81
C ASP A 262 7.45 -26.84 6.84
N VAL A 263 8.46 -26.04 6.46
CA VAL A 263 9.51 -25.58 7.37
C VAL A 263 8.92 -24.71 8.48
N LEU A 264 8.05 -23.75 8.15
CA LEU A 264 7.35 -22.90 9.13
C LEU A 264 6.47 -23.73 10.07
N SER A 265 5.71 -24.68 9.52
CA SER A 265 4.85 -25.56 10.33
C SER A 265 5.65 -26.39 11.32
N ALA A 266 6.82 -26.91 10.91
CA ALA A 266 7.71 -27.67 11.79
C ALA A 266 8.28 -26.81 12.94
N HIS A 267 8.76 -25.59 12.64
CA HIS A 267 9.32 -24.68 13.65
C HIS A 267 8.26 -24.17 14.62
N LEU A 268 7.11 -23.75 14.11
CA LEU A 268 6.05 -23.15 14.93
C LEU A 268 5.09 -24.17 15.54
N GLY A 269 5.27 -25.48 15.26
CA GLY A 269 4.34 -26.51 15.73
C GLY A 269 2.92 -26.31 15.21
N LEU A 270 2.78 -25.77 13.99
CA LEU A 270 1.48 -25.57 13.35
C LEU A 270 0.97 -26.88 12.78
N GLU A 271 -0.33 -27.10 12.88
CA GLU A 271 -0.99 -28.25 12.26
C GLU A 271 -0.83 -28.20 10.73
N LYS A 272 -0.61 -29.35 10.13
CA LYS A 272 -0.59 -29.43 8.67
C LYS A 272 -2.03 -29.32 8.15
N ARG A 273 -2.32 -28.28 7.40
CA ARG A 273 -3.62 -28.02 6.77
C ARG A 273 -3.46 -28.00 5.25
N GLU A 274 -4.51 -28.37 4.54
CA GLU A 274 -4.55 -28.27 3.08
C GLU A 274 -4.56 -26.80 2.66
N THR A 275 -3.90 -26.53 1.54
CA THR A 275 -3.84 -25.19 0.96
C THR A 275 -5.08 -24.90 0.13
N ASP A 276 -5.82 -23.82 0.41
CA ASP A 276 -6.83 -23.30 -0.48
C ASP A 276 -6.18 -22.76 -1.76
N PRO A 277 -6.47 -23.34 -2.92
CA PRO A 277 -5.86 -22.94 -4.18
C PRO A 277 -6.50 -21.68 -4.81
N SER A 278 -7.50 -21.08 -4.20
CA SER A 278 -8.27 -19.95 -4.76
C SER A 278 -7.39 -18.77 -5.16
N TRP A 279 -6.43 -18.42 -4.30
CA TRP A 279 -5.45 -17.37 -4.59
C TRP A 279 -4.61 -17.71 -5.82
N TYR A 280 -4.08 -18.92 -5.90
CA TYR A 280 -3.21 -19.33 -7.01
C TYR A 280 -3.95 -19.35 -8.34
N ARG A 281 -5.21 -19.84 -8.34
CA ARG A 281 -6.08 -19.76 -9.52
C ARG A 281 -6.37 -18.33 -9.95
N LEU A 282 -6.52 -17.41 -8.99
CA LEU A 282 -6.75 -15.99 -9.28
C LEU A 282 -5.53 -15.34 -9.93
N VAL A 283 -4.34 -15.53 -9.35
CA VAL A 283 -3.12 -14.83 -9.79
C VAL A 283 -2.52 -15.39 -11.08
N THR A 284 -2.80 -16.65 -11.40
CA THR A 284 -2.38 -17.31 -12.65
C THR A 284 -3.39 -17.20 -13.78
N ARG A 285 -4.51 -16.48 -13.57
CA ARG A 285 -5.55 -16.31 -14.57
C ARG A 285 -5.01 -15.63 -15.82
N GLU A 286 -5.26 -16.21 -16.99
CA GLU A 286 -4.85 -15.64 -18.26
C GLU A 286 -5.70 -14.41 -18.64
N TYR A 287 -5.08 -13.46 -19.31
CA TYR A 287 -5.74 -12.31 -19.88
C TYR A 287 -6.25 -12.63 -21.29
N THR A 288 -7.51 -12.33 -21.55
CA THR A 288 -8.16 -12.53 -22.86
C THR A 288 -8.27 -11.24 -23.67
N SER A 289 -8.01 -10.11 -23.05
CA SER A 289 -8.03 -8.78 -23.67
C SER A 289 -6.97 -7.87 -23.04
N ARG A 290 -6.73 -6.71 -23.68
CA ARG A 290 -5.80 -5.70 -23.19
C ARG A 290 -6.41 -4.33 -23.40
N VAL A 291 -6.25 -3.44 -22.43
CA VAL A 291 -6.56 -2.01 -22.52
C VAL A 291 -5.34 -1.17 -22.17
N THR A 292 -5.28 0.05 -22.68
CA THR A 292 -4.22 1.01 -22.36
C THR A 292 -4.82 2.21 -21.65
N VAL A 293 -4.35 2.47 -20.42
CA VAL A 293 -4.80 3.58 -19.59
C VAL A 293 -3.69 4.64 -19.52
N GLY A 294 -4.03 5.88 -19.87
CA GLY A 294 -3.16 7.04 -19.67
C GLY A 294 -3.37 7.61 -18.27
N ILE A 295 -2.31 7.69 -17.47
CA ILE A 295 -2.34 8.33 -16.14
C ILE A 295 -1.60 9.66 -16.24
N VAL A 296 -2.35 10.78 -16.18
CA VAL A 296 -1.77 12.12 -16.25
C VAL A 296 -1.37 12.57 -14.85
N SER A 297 -0.09 12.50 -14.55
CA SER A 297 0.46 12.68 -13.21
C SER A 297 1.51 13.78 -13.13
N LYS A 298 1.80 14.23 -11.91
CA LYS A 298 2.81 15.26 -11.63
C LYS A 298 4.24 14.73 -11.69
N TYR A 299 4.44 13.49 -11.31
CA TYR A 299 5.77 12.93 -11.04
C TYR A 299 6.28 11.98 -12.13
N GLY A 300 5.38 11.34 -12.89
CA GLY A 300 5.77 10.33 -13.87
C GLY A 300 6.50 9.11 -13.26
N ILE A 301 6.44 8.95 -11.93
CA ILE A 301 7.14 7.92 -11.16
C ILE A 301 6.13 6.92 -10.63
N GLU A 302 6.34 5.66 -10.93
CA GLU A 302 5.43 4.56 -10.60
C GLU A 302 5.27 4.33 -9.09
N ASP A 303 6.35 4.37 -8.33
CA ASP A 303 6.37 4.07 -6.88
C ASP A 303 5.54 5.05 -6.04
N VAL A 304 5.26 6.24 -6.54
CA VAL A 304 4.39 7.23 -5.89
C VAL A 304 2.92 6.83 -5.95
N TYR A 305 2.53 5.97 -6.89
CA TYR A 305 1.15 5.60 -7.19
C TYR A 305 0.92 4.09 -7.20
N ILE A 306 1.61 3.37 -6.31
CA ILE A 306 1.60 1.90 -6.31
C ILE A 306 0.18 1.34 -6.08
N SER A 307 -0.62 1.94 -5.19
CA SER A 307 -1.99 1.50 -4.93
C SER A 307 -2.90 1.69 -6.14
N ILE A 308 -2.71 2.75 -6.94
CA ILE A 308 -3.45 2.96 -8.20
C ILE A 308 -3.10 1.87 -9.21
N LYS A 309 -1.80 1.60 -9.39
CA LYS A 309 -1.32 0.51 -10.26
C LYS A 309 -1.90 -0.83 -9.85
N GLU A 310 -1.82 -1.14 -8.56
CA GLU A 310 -2.34 -2.40 -8.04
C GLU A 310 -3.87 -2.50 -8.16
N ALA A 311 -4.62 -1.41 -7.92
CA ALA A 311 -6.08 -1.39 -8.10
C ALA A 311 -6.49 -1.62 -9.56
N LEU A 312 -5.79 -1.02 -10.53
CA LEU A 312 -5.98 -1.29 -11.97
C LEU A 312 -5.69 -2.75 -12.30
N LYS A 313 -4.62 -3.33 -11.74
CA LYS A 313 -4.26 -4.73 -11.91
C LYS A 313 -5.32 -5.66 -11.33
N HIS A 314 -5.86 -5.36 -10.14
CA HIS A 314 -6.94 -6.14 -9.52
C HIS A 314 -8.19 -6.15 -10.39
N ALA A 315 -8.62 -4.98 -10.86
CA ALA A 315 -9.76 -4.85 -11.78
C ALA A 315 -9.51 -5.60 -13.10
N GLY A 316 -8.31 -5.46 -13.65
CA GLY A 316 -7.90 -6.18 -14.85
C GLY A 316 -7.97 -7.69 -14.69
N ARG A 317 -7.48 -8.24 -13.58
CA ARG A 317 -7.56 -9.69 -13.28
C ARG A 317 -9.00 -10.18 -13.17
N ALA A 318 -9.84 -9.45 -12.44
CA ALA A 318 -11.25 -9.81 -12.32
C ALA A 318 -11.96 -9.88 -13.67
N LEU A 319 -11.58 -9.00 -14.60
CA LEU A 319 -12.14 -8.91 -15.96
C LEU A 319 -11.36 -9.71 -17.01
N SER A 320 -10.34 -10.50 -16.63
CA SER A 320 -9.41 -11.17 -17.55
C SER A 320 -8.83 -10.22 -18.62
N THR A 321 -8.48 -9.01 -18.21
CA THR A 321 -7.99 -7.92 -19.06
C THR A 321 -6.63 -7.42 -18.57
N GLU A 322 -5.63 -7.48 -19.42
CA GLU A 322 -4.35 -6.83 -19.13
C GLU A 322 -4.51 -5.30 -19.22
N VAL A 323 -4.17 -4.58 -18.16
CA VAL A 323 -4.19 -3.12 -18.14
C VAL A 323 -2.75 -2.63 -18.33
N LYS A 324 -2.47 -2.11 -19.52
CA LYS A 324 -1.21 -1.40 -19.80
C LYS A 324 -1.34 0.03 -19.30
N ILE A 325 -0.46 0.44 -18.39
CA ILE A 325 -0.40 1.79 -17.85
C ILE A 325 0.65 2.58 -18.62
N VAL A 326 0.31 3.81 -19.01
CA VAL A 326 1.23 4.79 -19.57
C VAL A 326 1.20 6.04 -18.70
N TRP A 327 2.35 6.36 -18.10
CA TRP A 327 2.51 7.54 -17.26
C TRP A 327 2.78 8.76 -18.15
N LEU A 328 1.94 9.78 -18.01
CA LEU A 328 2.00 11.03 -18.79
C LEU A 328 2.38 12.17 -17.82
N ASP A 329 3.43 12.91 -18.17
CA ASP A 329 3.80 14.12 -17.44
C ASP A 329 2.79 15.22 -17.76
N ALA A 330 2.07 15.71 -16.74
CA ALA A 330 1.03 16.71 -16.88
C ALA A 330 1.48 18.04 -17.53
N GLU A 331 2.80 18.32 -17.53
CA GLU A 331 3.36 19.54 -18.13
C GLU A 331 3.88 19.32 -19.56
N ARG A 332 3.98 18.07 -20.05
CA ARG A 332 4.75 17.74 -21.26
C ARG A 332 4.05 16.81 -22.25
N TYR A 333 2.93 16.19 -21.88
CA TYR A 333 2.26 15.28 -22.81
C TYR A 333 1.68 16.02 -24.00
N GLU A 334 1.63 15.35 -25.15
CA GLU A 334 0.96 15.88 -26.33
C GLU A 334 -0.55 15.70 -26.20
N HIS A 335 -1.32 16.80 -26.20
CA HIS A 335 -2.77 16.78 -26.03
C HIS A 335 -3.47 15.83 -27.03
N GLY A 336 -3.04 15.83 -28.31
CA GLY A 336 -3.57 14.96 -29.36
C GLY A 336 -3.33 13.46 -29.13
N SER A 337 -2.36 13.07 -28.27
CA SER A 337 -2.07 11.66 -27.97
C SER A 337 -3.09 11.01 -27.02
N LEU A 338 -3.92 11.81 -26.35
CA LEU A 338 -4.92 11.29 -25.41
C LEU A 338 -5.96 10.37 -26.05
N LYS A 339 -6.24 10.54 -27.35
CA LYS A 339 -7.13 9.68 -28.13
C LYS A 339 -6.65 8.23 -28.27
N ASP A 340 -5.35 7.99 -28.04
CA ASP A 340 -4.74 6.67 -28.21
C ASP A 340 -4.96 5.77 -26.98
N TYR A 341 -5.44 6.35 -25.87
CA TYR A 341 -5.75 5.61 -24.64
C TYR A 341 -7.22 5.18 -24.60
N ASP A 342 -7.45 4.01 -24.01
CA ASP A 342 -8.79 3.45 -23.83
C ASP A 342 -9.51 4.11 -22.64
N GLY A 343 -8.75 4.73 -21.75
CA GLY A 343 -9.24 5.52 -20.62
C GLY A 343 -8.16 6.43 -20.05
N ILE A 344 -8.60 7.50 -19.39
CA ILE A 344 -7.75 8.51 -18.74
C ILE A 344 -7.99 8.48 -17.23
N LEU A 345 -6.91 8.46 -16.45
CA LEU A 345 -6.96 8.55 -14.99
C LEU A 345 -6.16 9.75 -14.50
N ILE A 346 -6.76 10.53 -13.59
CA ILE A 346 -6.10 11.64 -12.90
C ILE A 346 -5.94 11.26 -11.42
N PRO A 347 -4.71 11.03 -10.94
CA PRO A 347 -4.45 10.63 -9.57
C PRO A 347 -4.56 11.77 -8.58
N GLY A 348 -4.56 11.42 -7.29
CA GLY A 348 -4.36 12.34 -6.18
C GLY A 348 -3.02 13.07 -6.24
N GLY A 349 -2.88 14.10 -5.41
CA GLY A 349 -1.66 14.91 -5.29
C GLY A 349 -1.89 16.24 -4.61
N PHE A 350 -0.82 17.00 -4.43
CA PHE A 350 -0.84 18.33 -3.81
C PHE A 350 -0.02 19.32 -4.64
N GLY A 351 -0.34 20.62 -4.48
CA GLY A 351 0.39 21.75 -5.07
C GLY A 351 0.06 22.03 -6.53
N LYS A 352 0.57 23.15 -7.03
CA LYS A 352 0.14 23.80 -8.28
C LYS A 352 0.71 23.18 -9.56
N ARG A 353 1.74 22.36 -9.47
CA ARG A 353 2.47 21.86 -10.64
C ARG A 353 1.60 20.92 -11.50
N GLY A 354 1.53 21.19 -12.80
CA GLY A 354 0.84 20.36 -13.79
C GLY A 354 -0.69 20.39 -13.71
N ILE A 355 -1.28 21.36 -12.99
CA ILE A 355 -2.74 21.44 -12.79
C ILE A 355 -3.48 21.69 -14.10
N GLU A 356 -3.04 22.67 -14.90
CA GLU A 356 -3.73 23.01 -16.14
C GLU A 356 -3.69 21.85 -17.16
N GLY A 357 -2.55 21.16 -17.29
CA GLY A 357 -2.48 19.99 -18.17
C GLY A 357 -3.40 18.84 -17.70
N LYS A 358 -3.63 18.67 -16.40
CA LYS A 358 -4.63 17.73 -15.89
C LYS A 358 -6.06 18.17 -16.20
N ILE A 359 -6.37 19.47 -16.05
CA ILE A 359 -7.67 20.04 -16.40
C ILE A 359 -7.94 19.86 -17.90
N ASP A 360 -6.95 20.11 -18.75
CA ASP A 360 -7.04 19.89 -20.20
C ASP A 360 -7.30 18.42 -20.55
N ALA A 361 -6.65 17.49 -19.85
CA ALA A 361 -6.89 16.05 -20.05
C ALA A 361 -8.30 15.63 -19.63
N ILE A 362 -8.84 16.22 -18.55
CA ILE A 362 -10.22 15.99 -18.11
C ILE A 362 -11.21 16.53 -19.15
N ALA A 363 -11.00 17.75 -19.64
CA ALA A 363 -11.82 18.36 -20.69
C ALA A 363 -11.83 17.49 -21.95
N PHE A 364 -10.65 17.03 -22.38
CA PHE A 364 -10.50 16.15 -23.53
C PHE A 364 -11.27 14.83 -23.35
N ALA A 365 -11.16 14.18 -22.18
CA ALA A 365 -11.87 12.94 -21.88
C ALA A 365 -13.39 13.16 -21.90
N ARG A 366 -13.89 14.24 -21.29
CA ARG A 366 -15.30 14.60 -21.27
C ARG A 366 -15.87 14.84 -22.67
N GLU A 367 -15.16 15.61 -23.50
CA GLU A 367 -15.62 16.01 -24.82
C GLU A 367 -15.57 14.89 -25.86
N ASN A 368 -14.63 13.98 -25.70
CA ASN A 368 -14.41 12.86 -26.63
C ASN A 368 -15.00 11.53 -26.14
N ASN A 369 -15.81 11.53 -25.08
CA ASN A 369 -16.41 10.33 -24.48
C ASN A 369 -15.40 9.24 -24.14
N ILE A 370 -14.19 9.62 -23.72
CA ILE A 370 -13.17 8.69 -23.25
C ILE A 370 -13.41 8.40 -21.75
N PRO A 371 -13.49 7.13 -21.34
CA PRO A 371 -13.62 6.78 -19.92
C PRO A 371 -12.65 7.54 -19.04
N PHE A 372 -13.16 8.18 -17.99
CA PHE A 372 -12.42 9.02 -17.06
C PHE A 372 -12.62 8.58 -15.62
N LEU A 373 -11.51 8.45 -14.88
CA LEU A 373 -11.50 8.24 -13.43
C LEU A 373 -10.63 9.31 -12.75
N GLY A 374 -11.22 10.10 -11.84
CA GLY A 374 -10.53 11.12 -11.06
C GLY A 374 -10.45 10.72 -9.57
N LEU A 375 -9.29 10.89 -8.94
CA LEU A 375 -9.07 10.49 -7.55
C LEU A 375 -8.58 11.69 -6.73
N CYS A 376 -9.23 12.01 -5.63
CA CYS A 376 -8.88 13.08 -4.71
C CYS A 376 -8.65 14.42 -5.44
N LEU A 377 -7.41 14.81 -5.72
CA LEU A 377 -7.12 15.97 -6.57
C LEU A 377 -7.81 15.85 -7.95
N GLY A 378 -7.87 14.66 -8.55
CA GLY A 378 -8.56 14.42 -9.81
C GLY A 378 -10.06 14.71 -9.74
N PHE A 379 -10.72 14.46 -8.62
CA PHE A 379 -12.09 14.86 -8.36
C PHE A 379 -12.23 16.38 -8.26
N GLN A 380 -11.33 17.04 -7.55
CA GLN A 380 -11.32 18.50 -7.41
C GLN A 380 -11.10 19.19 -8.77
N LEU A 381 -10.16 18.67 -9.57
CA LEU A 381 -9.88 19.21 -10.90
C LEU A 381 -11.03 18.96 -11.90
N ALA A 382 -11.73 17.83 -11.79
CA ALA A 382 -12.95 17.60 -12.58
C ALA A 382 -14.07 18.59 -12.23
N THR A 383 -14.19 18.96 -10.95
CA THR A 383 -15.11 20.02 -10.51
C THR A 383 -14.71 21.38 -11.09
N ILE A 384 -13.42 21.74 -11.06
CA ILE A 384 -12.89 23.00 -11.62
C ILE A 384 -13.10 23.04 -13.14
N GLU A 385 -12.76 21.97 -13.84
CA GLU A 385 -12.97 21.85 -15.29
C GLU A 385 -14.43 22.10 -15.66
N PHE A 386 -15.34 21.40 -14.97
CA PHE A 386 -16.76 21.52 -15.23
C PHE A 386 -17.30 22.94 -14.91
N ALA A 387 -16.83 23.54 -13.81
CA ALA A 387 -17.16 24.92 -13.46
C ALA A 387 -16.72 25.93 -14.55
N ARG A 388 -15.52 25.78 -15.07
CA ARG A 388 -14.99 26.65 -16.15
C ARG A 388 -15.77 26.50 -17.45
N HIS A 389 -15.94 25.29 -17.93
CA HIS A 389 -16.44 25.04 -19.30
C HIS A 389 -17.96 24.83 -19.38
N LYS A 390 -18.64 24.50 -18.30
CA LYS A 390 -20.09 24.24 -18.28
C LYS A 390 -20.90 25.25 -17.47
N CYS A 391 -20.30 25.86 -16.44
CA CYS A 391 -21.00 26.82 -15.59
C CYS A 391 -20.62 28.29 -15.88
N GLY A 392 -19.68 28.55 -16.82
CA GLY A 392 -19.22 29.90 -17.17
C GLY A 392 -18.49 30.60 -16.01
N ILE A 393 -17.78 29.86 -15.18
CA ILE A 393 -16.92 30.41 -14.11
C ILE A 393 -15.46 30.27 -14.60
N GLU A 394 -15.06 31.18 -15.52
CA GLU A 394 -13.80 31.09 -16.24
C GLU A 394 -12.57 31.08 -15.34
N ASP A 395 -12.64 31.77 -14.18
CA ASP A 395 -11.60 31.85 -13.15
C ASP A 395 -11.75 30.80 -12.03
N ALA A 396 -12.57 29.75 -12.24
CA ALA A 396 -12.75 28.70 -11.24
C ALA A 396 -11.40 28.04 -10.90
N THR A 397 -11.13 27.92 -9.61
CA THR A 397 -9.87 27.39 -9.07
C THR A 397 -10.07 26.74 -7.69
N SER A 398 -9.00 26.23 -7.11
CA SER A 398 -8.92 25.82 -5.71
C SER A 398 -8.23 26.90 -4.89
N GLU A 399 -8.64 27.05 -3.65
CA GLU A 399 -7.96 27.89 -2.66
C GLU A 399 -6.48 27.47 -2.47
N GLU A 400 -6.14 26.20 -2.74
CA GLU A 400 -4.77 25.71 -2.76
C GLU A 400 -3.91 26.38 -3.86
N PHE A 401 -4.54 26.79 -4.97
CA PHE A 401 -3.80 27.24 -6.17
C PHE A 401 -3.67 28.75 -6.32
N GLY A 402 -4.43 29.55 -5.57
CA GLY A 402 -4.33 31.00 -5.54
C GLY A 402 -5.64 31.72 -5.83
N GLU A 403 -5.56 32.91 -6.36
CA GLU A 403 -6.70 33.81 -6.59
C GLU A 403 -7.66 33.27 -7.66
N GLY A 404 -8.95 33.61 -7.51
CA GLY A 404 -10.03 33.24 -8.43
C GLY A 404 -11.29 32.82 -7.69
N SER A 405 -12.24 32.28 -8.42
CA SER A 405 -13.49 31.72 -7.86
C SER A 405 -13.19 30.35 -7.24
N HIS A 406 -13.08 30.29 -5.91
CA HIS A 406 -12.70 29.05 -5.19
C HIS A 406 -13.86 28.06 -5.18
N VAL A 407 -14.03 27.30 -6.25
CA VAL A 407 -15.00 26.18 -6.31
C VAL A 407 -14.56 24.99 -5.46
N ILE A 408 -13.28 24.95 -5.11
CA ILE A 408 -12.66 24.05 -4.14
C ILE A 408 -12.09 24.91 -3.02
N ALA A 409 -12.49 24.65 -1.79
CA ALA A 409 -12.13 25.43 -0.60
C ALA A 409 -11.45 24.56 0.46
N LEU A 410 -10.74 25.21 1.37
CA LEU A 410 -10.15 24.56 2.55
C LEU A 410 -11.27 24.02 3.46
N LEU A 411 -11.05 22.84 4.02
CA LEU A 411 -11.91 22.30 5.07
C LEU A 411 -11.92 23.23 6.29
N PRO A 412 -13.08 23.58 6.88
CA PRO A 412 -13.14 24.49 8.05
C PRO A 412 -12.23 24.04 9.20
N GLU A 413 -12.11 22.74 9.43
CA GLU A 413 -11.26 22.17 10.47
C GLU A 413 -9.75 22.32 10.18
N GLN A 414 -9.38 22.76 8.97
CA GLN A 414 -7.98 22.98 8.54
C GLN A 414 -7.52 24.45 8.69
N GLU A 415 -8.40 25.39 8.95
CA GLU A 415 -8.09 26.83 8.98
C GLU A 415 -7.07 27.20 10.06
N GLU A 416 -7.06 26.51 11.22
CA GLU A 416 -6.15 26.78 12.34
C GLU A 416 -5.01 25.78 12.48
N VAL A 417 -4.78 24.89 11.48
CA VAL A 417 -3.78 23.84 11.58
C VAL A 417 -2.36 24.40 11.47
N LYS A 418 -1.58 24.27 12.56
CA LYS A 418 -0.16 24.66 12.63
C LYS A 418 0.78 23.51 12.29
N ASN A 419 0.42 22.28 12.66
CA ASN A 419 1.20 21.07 12.38
C ASN A 419 0.65 20.38 11.13
N LEU A 420 1.49 20.06 10.16
CA LEU A 420 1.05 19.47 8.89
C LEU A 420 0.85 17.94 8.95
N GLY A 421 1.58 17.23 9.81
CA GLY A 421 1.49 15.77 9.92
C GLY A 421 0.21 15.33 10.67
N GLY A 422 -0.53 14.35 10.12
CA GLY A 422 -1.68 13.74 10.77
C GLY A 422 -2.90 14.65 10.97
N THR A 423 -3.00 15.75 10.22
CA THR A 423 -4.03 16.79 10.45
C THR A 423 -5.04 16.95 9.32
N MET A 424 -4.87 16.23 8.21
CA MET A 424 -5.84 16.17 7.11
C MET A 424 -7.09 15.38 7.51
N ARG A 425 -8.10 15.37 6.65
CA ARG A 425 -9.16 14.36 6.73
C ARG A 425 -8.56 13.02 6.30
N LEU A 426 -8.33 12.13 7.27
CA LEU A 426 -7.56 10.90 7.13
C LEU A 426 -8.34 9.68 7.58
N GLY A 427 -8.18 8.56 6.85
CA GLY A 427 -8.76 7.28 7.21
C GLY A 427 -10.19 7.07 6.72
N ASP A 428 -10.87 6.15 7.34
CA ASP A 428 -12.21 5.71 6.95
C ASP A 428 -13.29 6.73 7.29
N TYR A 429 -14.11 7.08 6.27
CA TYR A 429 -15.33 7.86 6.44
C TYR A 429 -16.48 7.20 5.68
N THR A 430 -17.65 7.26 6.29
CA THR A 430 -18.89 6.75 5.68
C THR A 430 -19.45 7.78 4.71
N SER A 431 -19.88 7.35 3.54
CA SER A 431 -20.57 8.17 2.53
C SER A 431 -21.91 7.54 2.18
N ASP A 432 -22.95 8.37 2.05
CA ASP A 432 -24.26 7.97 1.58
C ASP A 432 -24.34 8.11 0.05
N ILE A 433 -24.74 7.05 -0.63
CA ILE A 433 -24.86 7.00 -2.09
C ILE A 433 -26.30 7.33 -2.52
N ARG A 434 -26.42 8.20 -3.51
CA ARG A 434 -27.70 8.59 -4.11
C ARG A 434 -28.23 7.48 -5.05
N ASP A 435 -29.50 7.14 -4.90
CA ASP A 435 -30.18 6.16 -5.75
C ASP A 435 -30.18 6.58 -7.23
N GLY A 436 -30.14 5.59 -8.13
CA GLY A 436 -30.20 5.78 -9.58
C GLY A 436 -28.92 6.34 -10.21
N THR A 437 -27.83 6.43 -9.47
CA THR A 437 -26.52 6.94 -9.91
C THR A 437 -25.59 5.82 -10.37
N LEU A 438 -24.51 6.21 -11.09
CA LEU A 438 -23.42 5.29 -11.42
C LEU A 438 -22.74 4.78 -10.14
N ALA A 439 -22.55 5.63 -9.12
CA ALA A 439 -22.01 5.20 -7.84
C ALA A 439 -22.84 4.05 -7.24
N MET A 440 -24.17 4.15 -7.25
CA MET A 440 -25.06 3.08 -6.78
C MET A 440 -24.89 1.80 -7.59
N LYS A 441 -24.76 1.91 -8.91
CA LYS A 441 -24.51 0.75 -9.77
C LYS A 441 -23.17 0.07 -9.48
N LEU A 442 -22.11 0.87 -9.19
CA LEU A 442 -20.76 0.36 -8.92
C LEU A 442 -20.68 -0.34 -7.57
N TYR A 443 -21.16 0.30 -6.52
CA TYR A 443 -21.02 -0.20 -5.14
C TYR A 443 -22.14 -1.16 -4.72
N GLY A 444 -23.33 -1.03 -5.29
CA GLY A 444 -24.49 -1.90 -4.99
C GLY A 444 -25.04 -1.75 -3.57
N GLN A 445 -24.72 -0.65 -2.87
CA GLN A 445 -25.16 -0.40 -1.50
C GLN A 445 -25.32 1.10 -1.23
N GLN A 446 -26.20 1.47 -0.30
CA GLN A 446 -26.52 2.86 0.00
C GLN A 446 -25.46 3.57 0.83
N GLN A 447 -24.65 2.85 1.58
CA GLN A 447 -23.56 3.39 2.37
C GLN A 447 -22.25 2.70 2.05
N ILE A 448 -21.18 3.46 1.91
CA ILE A 448 -19.82 2.97 1.72
C ILE A 448 -18.88 3.58 2.75
N VAL A 449 -17.80 2.87 3.03
CA VAL A 449 -16.72 3.37 3.87
C VAL A 449 -15.44 3.35 3.06
N GLU A 450 -14.87 4.53 2.84
CA GLU A 450 -13.66 4.69 2.04
C GLU A 450 -12.63 5.59 2.73
N ARG A 451 -11.35 5.44 2.34
CA ARG A 451 -10.23 6.16 2.98
C ARG A 451 -9.98 7.50 2.32
N HIS A 452 -9.80 8.51 3.15
CA HIS A 452 -9.54 9.89 2.76
C HIS A 452 -8.11 10.32 3.09
N ARG A 453 -7.58 11.26 2.29
CA ARG A 453 -6.32 11.97 2.53
C ARG A 453 -6.37 13.33 1.81
N HIS A 454 -7.07 14.30 2.38
CA HIS A 454 -7.19 15.63 1.77
C HIS A 454 -7.49 16.75 2.77
N ARG A 455 -7.19 18.01 2.36
CA ARG A 455 -7.48 19.23 3.11
C ARG A 455 -8.58 20.07 2.47
N TYR A 456 -8.77 19.93 1.17
CA TYR A 456 -9.68 20.74 0.37
C TYR A 456 -10.85 19.90 -0.10
N GLU A 457 -12.00 20.56 -0.31
CA GLU A 457 -13.24 19.93 -0.77
C GLU A 457 -14.07 20.87 -1.63
N VAL A 458 -15.17 20.38 -2.23
CA VAL A 458 -16.10 21.20 -3.02
C VAL A 458 -16.72 22.26 -2.11
N ASN A 459 -16.59 23.52 -2.55
CA ASN A 459 -17.18 24.65 -1.84
C ASN A 459 -18.71 24.60 -1.95
N PRO A 460 -19.45 24.54 -0.82
CA PRO A 460 -20.91 24.42 -0.82
C PRO A 460 -21.64 25.50 -1.60
N HIS A 461 -21.05 26.69 -1.71
CA HIS A 461 -21.62 27.82 -2.46
C HIS A 461 -21.85 27.53 -3.95
N TYR A 462 -21.06 26.62 -4.54
CA TYR A 462 -21.13 26.31 -5.96
C TYR A 462 -21.91 25.04 -6.30
N ILE A 463 -22.27 24.20 -5.33
CA ILE A 463 -22.89 22.88 -5.56
C ILE A 463 -24.15 23.01 -6.42
N GLU A 464 -25.08 23.89 -6.04
CA GLU A 464 -26.33 24.06 -6.77
C GLU A 464 -26.12 24.50 -8.23
N LYS A 465 -25.12 25.36 -8.48
CA LYS A 465 -24.77 25.82 -9.83
C LYS A 465 -24.20 24.69 -10.68
N LEU A 466 -23.33 23.86 -10.10
CA LEU A 466 -22.75 22.69 -10.76
C LEU A 466 -23.81 21.66 -11.11
N GLU A 467 -24.72 21.34 -10.16
CA GLU A 467 -25.81 20.37 -10.41
C GLU A 467 -26.82 20.88 -11.44
N LYS A 468 -27.17 22.17 -11.45
CA LYS A 468 -28.03 22.76 -12.49
C LYS A 468 -27.42 22.68 -13.88
N ALA A 469 -26.09 22.67 -13.99
CA ALA A 469 -25.39 22.51 -15.26
C ALA A 469 -25.25 21.01 -15.68
N GLY A 470 -25.70 20.07 -14.84
CA GLY A 470 -25.75 18.64 -15.17
C GLY A 470 -24.70 17.76 -14.52
N LEU A 471 -23.84 18.30 -13.66
CA LEU A 471 -22.96 17.46 -12.84
C LEU A 471 -23.79 16.79 -11.74
N VAL A 472 -23.52 15.53 -11.44
CA VAL A 472 -24.22 14.82 -10.36
C VAL A 472 -23.23 14.48 -9.26
N PHE A 473 -23.50 14.97 -8.05
CA PHE A 473 -22.81 14.49 -6.87
C PHE A 473 -23.54 13.24 -6.35
N SER A 474 -22.94 12.09 -6.59
CA SER A 474 -23.56 10.78 -6.42
C SER A 474 -23.30 10.13 -5.06
N ALA A 475 -22.35 10.64 -4.29
CA ALA A 475 -22.15 10.26 -2.90
C ALA A 475 -21.79 11.47 -2.04
N THR A 476 -22.27 11.47 -0.79
CA THR A 476 -22.05 12.57 0.16
C THR A 476 -21.77 12.06 1.57
N ASN A 477 -21.00 12.84 2.34
CA ASN A 477 -20.90 12.70 3.78
C ASN A 477 -21.37 14.01 4.41
N ARG A 478 -22.58 14.03 5.00
CA ARG A 478 -23.24 15.26 5.44
C ARG A 478 -23.36 16.27 4.27
N ASN A 479 -22.65 17.40 4.37
CA ASN A 479 -22.64 18.45 3.34
C ASN A 479 -21.42 18.39 2.41
N ARG A 480 -20.62 17.32 2.48
CA ARG A 480 -19.39 17.14 1.68
C ARG A 480 -19.67 16.24 0.50
N MET A 481 -19.17 16.64 -0.67
CA MET A 481 -19.31 15.88 -1.90
C MET A 481 -18.17 14.87 -2.03
N GLU A 482 -18.54 13.59 -2.12
CA GLU A 482 -17.58 12.48 -2.08
C GLU A 482 -17.36 11.81 -3.43
N CYS A 483 -18.40 11.76 -4.27
CA CYS A 483 -18.32 11.29 -5.65
C CYS A 483 -19.00 12.27 -6.59
N LEU A 484 -18.49 12.40 -7.80
CA LEU A 484 -19.16 13.05 -8.92
C LEU A 484 -19.23 12.14 -10.14
N GLU A 485 -20.26 12.35 -10.95
CA GLU A 485 -20.44 11.66 -12.21
C GLU A 485 -21.12 12.58 -13.23
N LEU A 486 -20.94 12.27 -14.51
CA LEU A 486 -21.60 12.97 -15.62
C LEU A 486 -22.56 12.02 -16.34
N PRO A 487 -23.87 12.17 -16.16
CA PRO A 487 -24.87 11.36 -16.86
C PRO A 487 -24.74 11.49 -18.39
N GLY A 488 -24.90 10.37 -19.09
CA GLY A 488 -24.79 10.33 -20.54
C GLY A 488 -23.36 10.13 -21.07
N HIS A 489 -22.34 10.32 -20.26
CA HIS A 489 -20.98 9.94 -20.60
C HIS A 489 -20.76 8.43 -20.36
N PRO A 490 -19.99 7.70 -21.21
CA PRO A 490 -19.75 6.27 -21.04
C PRO A 490 -19.21 5.89 -19.66
N TYR A 491 -18.29 6.66 -19.13
CA TYR A 491 -17.78 6.57 -17.78
C TYR A 491 -17.04 7.86 -17.41
N PHE A 492 -17.68 8.76 -16.70
CA PHE A 492 -17.05 9.93 -16.11
C PHE A 492 -17.34 9.91 -14.62
N PHE A 493 -16.36 9.48 -13.86
CA PHE A 493 -16.51 9.24 -12.44
C PHE A 493 -15.29 9.73 -11.66
N ALA A 494 -15.53 10.41 -10.56
CA ALA A 494 -14.43 10.80 -9.68
C ALA A 494 -14.83 10.72 -8.21
N THR A 495 -13.82 10.50 -7.34
CA THR A 495 -13.96 10.33 -5.90
C THR A 495 -13.04 11.28 -5.15
N GLN A 496 -13.54 11.90 -4.08
CA GLN A 496 -12.70 12.68 -3.16
C GLN A 496 -11.82 11.77 -2.30
N PHE A 497 -12.29 10.59 -2.00
CA PHE A 497 -11.56 9.53 -1.30
C PHE A 497 -10.66 8.73 -2.25
N HIS A 498 -9.87 7.84 -1.67
CA HIS A 498 -8.89 6.98 -2.34
C HIS A 498 -9.36 5.51 -2.36
N PRO A 499 -10.20 5.09 -3.32
CA PRO A 499 -10.74 3.73 -3.36
C PRO A 499 -9.66 2.68 -3.68
N GLU A 500 -8.48 3.11 -4.18
CA GLU A 500 -7.32 2.25 -4.40
C GLU A 500 -6.79 1.62 -3.12
N PHE A 501 -6.87 2.31 -1.97
CA PHE A 501 -6.36 1.78 -0.71
C PHE A 501 -7.13 0.56 -0.20
N LYS A 502 -8.40 0.43 -0.58
CA LYS A 502 -9.26 -0.72 -0.21
C LYS A 502 -9.35 -1.79 -1.29
N SER A 503 -8.68 -1.62 -2.43
CA SER A 503 -8.65 -2.62 -3.50
C SER A 503 -7.81 -3.84 -3.11
N ARG A 504 -8.30 -5.02 -3.38
CA ARG A 504 -7.65 -6.31 -3.12
C ARG A 504 -7.67 -7.19 -4.38
N PRO A 505 -6.72 -8.11 -4.58
CA PRO A 505 -6.80 -9.08 -5.67
C PRO A 505 -8.11 -9.87 -5.68
N THR A 506 -8.59 -10.24 -4.49
CA THR A 506 -9.82 -11.00 -4.27
C THR A 506 -11.09 -10.15 -4.33
N ARG A 507 -10.97 -8.84 -4.12
CA ARG A 507 -12.08 -7.88 -4.05
C ARG A 507 -11.64 -6.53 -4.63
N PRO A 508 -11.59 -6.42 -5.98
CA PRO A 508 -11.22 -5.18 -6.65
C PRO A 508 -12.13 -4.01 -6.26
N SER A 509 -11.56 -2.81 -6.19
CA SER A 509 -12.30 -1.59 -5.93
C SER A 509 -13.37 -1.36 -7.02
N PRO A 510 -14.65 -1.09 -6.64
CA PRO A 510 -15.74 -0.93 -7.60
C PRO A 510 -15.53 0.19 -8.63
N PRO A 511 -15.02 1.39 -8.29
CA PRO A 511 -14.68 2.42 -9.27
C PRO A 511 -13.65 1.97 -10.31
N TYR A 512 -12.63 1.22 -9.90
CA TYR A 512 -11.61 0.71 -10.81
C TYR A 512 -12.14 -0.41 -11.70
N LEU A 513 -13.00 -1.26 -11.16
CA LEU A 513 -13.65 -2.33 -11.92
C LEU A 513 -14.52 -1.75 -13.03
N GLY A 514 -15.39 -0.79 -12.71
CA GLY A 514 -16.24 -0.11 -13.68
C GLY A 514 -15.45 0.69 -14.71
N PHE A 515 -14.35 1.33 -14.29
CA PHE A 515 -13.46 2.05 -15.20
C PHE A 515 -12.80 1.14 -16.23
N VAL A 516 -12.21 0.01 -15.81
CA VAL A 516 -11.58 -0.95 -16.73
C VAL A 516 -12.61 -1.59 -17.65
N GLU A 517 -13.83 -1.86 -17.17
CA GLU A 517 -14.93 -2.35 -17.99
C GLU A 517 -15.31 -1.34 -19.09
N ALA A 518 -15.41 -0.06 -18.74
CA ALA A 518 -15.68 1.02 -19.70
C ALA A 518 -14.52 1.19 -20.71
N CYS A 519 -13.26 1.09 -20.28
CA CYS A 519 -12.10 1.08 -21.19
C CYS A 519 -12.18 -0.05 -22.22
N ARG A 520 -12.61 -1.25 -21.81
CA ARG A 520 -12.83 -2.38 -22.75
C ARG A 520 -13.92 -2.10 -23.77
N ALA A 521 -15.01 -1.47 -23.32
CA ALA A 521 -16.10 -1.09 -24.23
C ALA A 521 -15.65 -0.02 -25.23
N ASN A 522 -14.93 1.00 -24.77
CA ASN A 522 -14.37 2.08 -25.62
C ASN A 522 -13.42 1.52 -26.70
N LYS A 523 -12.56 0.59 -26.35
CA LYS A 523 -11.62 -0.04 -27.29
C LYS A 523 -12.34 -0.79 -28.42
N ARG A 524 -13.48 -1.42 -28.15
CA ARG A 524 -14.26 -2.12 -29.18
C ARG A 524 -14.94 -1.21 -30.19
N THR A 525 -15.08 0.06 -29.85
CA THR A 525 -15.70 1.09 -30.70
C THR A 525 -14.70 1.88 -31.54
N LYS A 526 -13.41 1.78 -31.24
CA LYS A 526 -12.28 2.31 -32.04
C LYS A 526 -11.86 1.30 -33.11
#